data_2dcd62765066d91f54063e154f0185b9
#
_entry.id   2dcd62765066d91f54063e154f0185b9
#
_cell.length_a   1.000
_cell.length_b   1.000
_cell.length_c   1.000
_cell.angle_alpha   90.00
_cell.angle_beta   90.00
_cell.angle_gamma   90.00
#
_symmetry.space_group_name_H-M   'P 1'
#
loop_
_entity.id
_entity.type
_entity.pdbx_description
1 polymer ?
#
loop_
_entity_poly.entity_id
_entity_poly.type
_entity_poly.pdbx_seq_one_letter_code
_entity_poly.pdbx_strand_id
1 'polypeptide(L)'
;MFDRRSRIRQTIGNILALAGLLLMIASFVWLERIPREPPPGKTRVTHPPSAPKPFALVILDPGHGGQDSGAICGGMLEKDLTLDVARRIERLLAGDGIATVMTRVGDSYVSLADRAALANRVRDSILISIHFNEDNRAVSTGVETYYAAHQITVGSFVASWLPFLWRALSQSPNFESQSLAGFIQEALVARTRAIDRGTKASQFFVIANVTCPAVLVEGGFLTNKEDISKLASEDYREEIAAAVNDGILRYRDALKQRQSTIAVTDPKQH
;
A
#
# COMPACT_ATOMS: atom_id res chain seq x y z
N MET A 1 31.79 -13.73 53.16
CA MET A 1 30.46 -13.49 53.75
C MET A 1 29.92 -12.20 53.13
N PHE A 2 29.30 -12.32 51.95
CA PHE A 2 28.82 -11.14 51.20
C PHE A 2 27.63 -10.51 51.92
N ASP A 3 27.71 -9.20 52.14
CA ASP A 3 26.82 -8.39 52.96
C ASP A 3 25.36 -8.44 52.47
N ARG A 4 24.52 -9.18 53.19
CA ARG A 4 23.07 -9.30 52.99
C ARG A 4 22.38 -7.92 52.98
N ARG A 5 22.95 -6.93 53.65
CA ARG A 5 22.43 -5.57 53.76
C ARG A 5 22.62 -4.78 52.45
N SER A 6 23.68 -5.06 51.70
CA SER A 6 23.91 -4.37 50.39
C SER A 6 22.91 -4.83 49.34
N ARG A 7 22.61 -6.14 49.27
CA ARG A 7 21.58 -6.68 48.34
C ARG A 7 20.20 -6.16 48.67
N ILE A 8 19.83 -6.07 49.94
CA ILE A 8 18.53 -5.54 50.34
C ILE A 8 18.40 -4.06 49.96
N ARG A 9 19.45 -3.25 50.16
CA ARG A 9 19.45 -1.84 49.73
C ARG A 9 19.34 -1.68 48.22
N GLN A 10 20.01 -2.52 47.45
CA GLN A 10 19.93 -2.50 45.96
C GLN A 10 18.55 -2.91 45.48
N THR A 11 17.94 -3.95 46.08
CA THR A 11 16.58 -4.38 45.73
C THR A 11 15.54 -3.30 46.04
N ILE A 12 15.65 -2.65 47.22
CA ILE A 12 14.75 -1.53 47.59
C ILE A 12 14.95 -0.35 46.66
N GLY A 13 16.18 -0.01 46.26
CA GLY A 13 16.47 1.04 45.31
C GLY A 13 15.83 0.76 43.95
N ASN A 14 15.92 -0.47 43.44
CA ASN A 14 15.33 -0.87 42.17
C ASN A 14 13.78 -0.83 42.21
N ILE A 15 13.17 -1.24 43.32
CA ILE A 15 11.70 -1.18 43.52
C ILE A 15 11.22 0.28 43.54
N LEU A 16 11.95 1.16 44.25
CA LEU A 16 11.61 2.59 44.30
C LEU A 16 11.77 3.26 42.95
N ALA A 17 12.81 2.91 42.18
CA ALA A 17 12.99 3.43 40.80
C ALA A 17 11.88 2.98 39.87
N LEU A 18 11.47 1.70 39.96
CA LEU A 18 10.36 1.16 39.18
C LEU A 18 9.02 1.83 39.55
N ALA A 19 8.76 2.01 40.83
CA ALA A 19 7.57 2.69 41.32
C ALA A 19 7.53 4.17 40.85
N GLY A 20 8.67 4.87 40.91
CA GLY A 20 8.79 6.23 40.41
C GLY A 20 8.53 6.33 38.89
N LEU A 21 9.04 5.38 38.11
CA LEU A 21 8.78 5.31 36.65
C LEU A 21 7.30 5.05 36.37
N LEU A 22 6.66 4.14 37.11
CA LEU A 22 5.24 3.85 36.96
C LEU A 22 4.35 5.05 37.33
N LEU A 23 4.70 5.79 38.39
CA LEU A 23 4.00 7.01 38.78
C LEU A 23 4.17 8.11 37.70
N MET A 24 5.35 8.23 37.12
CA MET A 24 5.60 9.21 36.06
C MET A 24 4.78 8.87 34.79
N ILE A 25 4.71 7.59 34.41
CA ILE A 25 3.89 7.13 33.32
C ILE A 25 2.40 7.34 33.60
N ALA A 26 1.96 7.02 34.80
CA ALA A 26 0.57 7.23 35.23
C ALA A 26 0.18 8.72 35.23
N SER A 27 1.07 9.61 35.68
CA SER A 27 0.84 11.06 35.63
C SER A 27 0.80 11.58 34.22
N PHE A 28 1.62 11.07 33.31
CA PHE A 28 1.62 11.46 31.90
C PHE A 28 0.31 11.03 31.22
N VAL A 29 -0.13 9.79 31.44
CA VAL A 29 -1.41 9.27 30.94
C VAL A 29 -2.60 10.04 31.55
N TRP A 30 -2.51 10.43 32.83
CA TRP A 30 -3.57 11.21 33.49
C TRP A 30 -3.61 12.65 32.94
N LEU A 31 -2.46 13.27 32.67
CA LEU A 31 -2.37 14.61 32.08
C LEU A 31 -2.96 14.68 30.66
N GLU A 32 -2.83 13.61 29.89
CA GLU A 32 -3.45 13.50 28.54
C GLU A 32 -4.97 13.27 28.62
N ARG A 33 -5.48 12.72 29.71
CA ARG A 33 -6.92 12.48 29.93
C ARG A 33 -7.68 13.68 30.50
N ILE A 34 -6.99 14.75 30.93
CA ILE A 34 -7.65 15.97 31.36
C ILE A 34 -8.28 16.60 30.12
N PRO A 35 -9.63 16.71 30.03
CA PRO A 35 -10.26 17.42 28.94
C PRO A 35 -9.74 18.86 28.96
N ARG A 36 -8.93 19.22 27.97
CA ARG A 36 -8.59 20.63 27.75
C ARG A 36 -9.86 21.30 27.23
N GLU A 37 -10.50 22.11 28.05
CA GLU A 37 -11.58 22.96 27.56
C GLU A 37 -11.05 23.76 26.35
N PRO A 38 -11.72 23.70 25.20
CA PRO A 38 -11.31 24.52 24.06
C PRO A 38 -11.42 26.01 24.47
N PRO A 39 -10.47 26.85 24.05
CA PRO A 39 -10.53 28.27 24.33
C PRO A 39 -11.87 28.80 23.83
N PRO A 40 -12.57 29.66 24.63
CA PRO A 40 -13.87 30.18 24.26
C PRO A 40 -13.78 30.92 22.93
N GLY A 41 -14.54 30.49 21.93
CA GLY A 41 -14.65 31.16 20.64
C GLY A 41 -14.15 30.44 19.40
N LYS A 42 -13.59 29.23 19.49
CA LYS A 42 -13.30 28.42 18.29
C LYS A 42 -14.31 27.29 18.20
N THR A 43 -15.39 27.51 17.51
CA THR A 43 -16.26 26.45 17.01
C THR A 43 -15.38 25.50 16.23
N ARG A 44 -15.24 24.26 16.71
CA ARG A 44 -14.57 23.16 15.97
C ARG A 44 -15.45 22.87 14.77
N VAL A 45 -15.18 23.54 13.66
CA VAL A 45 -15.75 23.13 12.37
C VAL A 45 -15.14 21.77 12.08
N THR A 46 -15.88 20.71 12.40
CA THR A 46 -15.58 19.38 11.87
C THR A 46 -15.87 19.45 10.38
N HIS A 47 -14.86 19.75 9.59
CA HIS A 47 -14.97 19.51 8.16
C HIS A 47 -15.28 18.03 7.98
N PRO A 48 -16.33 17.67 7.22
CA PRO A 48 -16.49 16.30 6.78
C PRO A 48 -15.18 15.90 6.09
N PRO A 49 -14.76 14.63 6.17
CA PRO A 49 -13.55 14.18 5.47
C PRO A 49 -13.65 14.69 4.03
N SER A 50 -12.65 15.48 3.62
CA SER A 50 -12.61 16.02 2.26
C SER A 50 -12.73 14.85 1.29
N ALA A 51 -13.58 15.01 0.26
CA ALA A 51 -13.70 14.00 -0.77
C ALA A 51 -12.29 13.62 -1.30
N PRO A 52 -12.03 12.34 -1.53
CA PRO A 52 -10.75 11.90 -2.08
C PRO A 52 -10.52 12.64 -3.41
N LYS A 53 -9.38 13.31 -3.52
CA LYS A 53 -9.03 14.06 -4.74
C LYS A 53 -8.55 13.06 -5.81
N PRO A 54 -8.84 13.32 -7.09
CA PRO A 54 -8.23 12.56 -8.16
C PRO A 54 -6.70 12.65 -8.03
N PHE A 55 -6.02 11.53 -8.21
CA PHE A 55 -4.55 11.53 -8.25
C PHE A 55 -4.05 12.24 -9.52
N ALA A 56 -2.87 12.85 -9.42
CA ALA A 56 -2.19 13.52 -10.53
C ALA A 56 -1.14 12.62 -11.20
N LEU A 57 -0.69 11.56 -10.52
CA LEU A 57 0.43 10.73 -10.94
C LEU A 57 0.23 9.27 -10.55
N VAL A 58 0.71 8.35 -11.39
CA VAL A 58 0.76 6.91 -11.14
C VAL A 58 2.21 6.48 -10.91
N ILE A 59 2.47 5.81 -9.80
CA ILE A 59 3.75 5.17 -9.52
C ILE A 59 3.64 3.73 -9.97
N LEU A 60 4.49 3.34 -10.92
CA LEU A 60 4.60 1.97 -11.39
C LEU A 60 5.80 1.30 -10.71
N ASP A 61 5.54 0.18 -10.06
CA ASP A 61 6.56 -0.58 -9.34
C ASP A 61 6.72 -1.96 -9.98
N PRO A 62 7.62 -2.09 -10.99
CA PRO A 62 7.94 -3.41 -11.54
C PRO A 62 8.64 -4.23 -10.47
N GLY A 63 8.03 -5.33 -10.02
CA GLY A 63 8.59 -6.21 -9.01
C GLY A 63 9.98 -6.72 -9.37
N HIS A 64 10.77 -7.09 -8.34
CA HIS A 64 12.11 -7.67 -8.52
C HIS A 64 13.10 -6.75 -9.24
N GLY A 65 14.17 -7.32 -9.83
CA GLY A 65 15.18 -6.59 -10.60
C GLY A 65 16.61 -6.83 -10.12
N GLY A 66 17.58 -6.72 -11.03
CA GLY A 66 19.00 -6.98 -10.75
C GLY A 66 19.25 -8.41 -10.29
N GLN A 67 19.80 -8.56 -9.09
CA GLN A 67 20.07 -9.85 -8.46
C GLN A 67 18.81 -10.62 -8.00
N ASP A 68 17.67 -9.94 -7.85
CA ASP A 68 16.38 -10.55 -7.53
C ASP A 68 15.64 -10.84 -8.83
N SER A 69 15.61 -12.10 -9.23
CA SER A 69 14.95 -12.54 -10.44
C SER A 69 13.43 -12.69 -10.30
N GLY A 70 12.91 -12.76 -9.07
CA GLY A 70 11.58 -13.29 -8.82
C GLY A 70 11.48 -14.77 -9.23
N ALA A 71 10.29 -15.21 -9.55
CA ALA A 71 10.02 -16.55 -10.06
C ALA A 71 10.76 -16.80 -11.38
N ILE A 72 11.28 -18.03 -11.53
CA ILE A 72 11.98 -18.47 -12.74
C ILE A 72 11.31 -19.73 -13.27
N CYS A 73 10.68 -19.65 -14.42
CA CYS A 73 10.02 -20.80 -15.01
C CYS A 73 10.08 -20.75 -16.55
N GLY A 74 10.37 -21.90 -17.19
CA GLY A 74 10.41 -22.00 -18.64
C GLY A 74 11.41 -21.07 -19.34
N GLY A 75 12.47 -20.65 -18.64
CA GLY A 75 13.44 -19.68 -19.15
C GLY A 75 13.02 -18.22 -19.06
N MET A 76 11.82 -17.94 -18.54
CA MET A 76 11.36 -16.58 -18.25
C MET A 76 11.67 -16.20 -16.81
N LEU A 77 12.05 -14.95 -16.61
CA LEU A 77 12.30 -14.32 -15.31
C LEU A 77 11.15 -13.36 -15.00
N GLU A 78 10.60 -13.44 -13.81
CA GLU A 78 9.52 -12.55 -13.38
C GLU A 78 9.93 -11.07 -13.52
N LYS A 79 11.16 -10.73 -13.13
CA LYS A 79 11.67 -9.35 -13.22
C LYS A 79 11.60 -8.74 -14.63
N ASP A 80 11.76 -9.56 -15.67
CA ASP A 80 11.71 -9.09 -17.06
C ASP A 80 10.27 -8.85 -17.51
N LEU A 81 9.36 -9.74 -17.13
CA LEU A 81 7.94 -9.61 -17.42
C LEU A 81 7.32 -8.40 -16.70
N THR A 82 7.66 -8.20 -15.43
CA THR A 82 7.15 -7.07 -14.64
C THR A 82 7.61 -5.74 -15.23
N LEU A 83 8.86 -5.65 -15.68
CA LEU A 83 9.39 -4.46 -16.33
C LEU A 83 8.74 -4.21 -17.71
N ASP A 84 8.55 -5.26 -18.51
CA ASP A 84 7.88 -5.15 -19.82
C ASP A 84 6.45 -4.64 -19.67
N VAL A 85 5.66 -5.26 -18.77
CA VAL A 85 4.28 -4.85 -18.53
C VAL A 85 4.21 -3.43 -17.96
N ALA A 86 5.09 -3.06 -17.03
CA ALA A 86 5.13 -1.71 -16.47
C ALA A 86 5.40 -0.64 -17.55
N ARG A 87 6.32 -0.89 -18.48
CA ARG A 87 6.60 0.02 -19.60
C ARG A 87 5.41 0.15 -20.57
N ARG A 88 4.65 -0.93 -20.77
CA ARG A 88 3.42 -0.88 -21.56
C ARG A 88 2.36 -0.02 -20.90
N ILE A 89 2.18 -0.18 -19.58
CA ILE A 89 1.26 0.65 -18.78
C ILE A 89 1.70 2.12 -18.84
N GLU A 90 2.99 2.41 -18.64
CA GLU A 90 3.54 3.77 -18.74
C GLU A 90 3.18 4.45 -20.08
N ARG A 91 3.38 3.73 -21.18
CA ARG A 91 3.04 4.23 -22.54
C ARG A 91 1.54 4.52 -22.69
N LEU A 92 0.67 3.62 -22.19
CA LEU A 92 -0.78 3.80 -22.25
C LEU A 92 -1.23 5.00 -21.42
N LEU A 93 -0.75 5.11 -20.18
CA LEU A 93 -1.05 6.23 -19.27
C LEU A 93 -0.59 7.57 -19.86
N ALA A 94 0.58 7.59 -20.51
CA ALA A 94 1.08 8.78 -21.20
C ALA A 94 0.14 9.19 -22.35
N GLY A 95 -0.42 8.22 -23.11
CA GLY A 95 -1.44 8.46 -24.11
C GLY A 95 -2.73 9.07 -23.55
N ASP A 96 -3.08 8.72 -22.31
CA ASP A 96 -4.24 9.25 -21.56
C ASP A 96 -3.92 10.55 -20.78
N GLY A 97 -2.72 11.12 -20.96
CA GLY A 97 -2.28 12.36 -20.32
C GLY A 97 -2.00 12.22 -18.81
N ILE A 98 -1.71 11.01 -18.31
CA ILE A 98 -1.39 10.74 -16.92
C ILE A 98 0.12 10.61 -16.77
N ALA A 99 0.70 11.42 -15.87
CA ALA A 99 2.11 11.34 -15.53
C ALA A 99 2.44 10.06 -14.76
N THR A 100 3.62 9.50 -15.00
CA THR A 100 4.09 8.28 -14.33
C THR A 100 5.49 8.46 -13.73
N VAL A 101 5.78 7.70 -12.69
CA VAL A 101 7.12 7.49 -12.14
C VAL A 101 7.31 6.00 -11.93
N MET A 102 8.43 5.45 -12.38
CA MET A 102 8.77 4.05 -12.17
C MET A 102 9.77 3.89 -11.03
N THR A 103 9.63 2.85 -10.19
CA THR A 103 10.62 2.52 -9.14
C THR A 103 11.95 2.03 -9.73
N ARG A 104 11.91 1.41 -10.90
CA ARG A 104 13.06 1.06 -11.75
C ARG A 104 12.69 1.13 -13.22
N VAL A 105 13.62 1.58 -14.04
CA VAL A 105 13.46 1.70 -15.50
C VAL A 105 14.31 0.70 -16.27
N GLY A 106 15.11 -0.09 -15.57
CA GLY A 106 16.01 -1.12 -16.12
C GLY A 106 16.08 -2.33 -15.21
N ASP A 107 16.99 -3.26 -15.53
CA ASP A 107 17.29 -4.42 -14.69
C ASP A 107 18.21 -4.02 -13.52
N SER A 108 17.63 -3.35 -12.53
CA SER A 108 18.30 -2.91 -11.32
C SER A 108 17.55 -3.39 -10.09
N TYR A 109 18.28 -3.79 -9.05
CA TYR A 109 17.70 -4.11 -7.75
C TYR A 109 17.27 -2.83 -7.03
N VAL A 110 16.02 -2.82 -6.56
CA VAL A 110 15.49 -1.76 -5.69
C VAL A 110 14.87 -2.43 -4.45
N SER A 111 15.34 -2.06 -3.27
CA SER A 111 14.83 -2.65 -2.05
C SER A 111 13.35 -2.29 -1.82
N LEU A 112 12.60 -3.14 -1.09
CA LEU A 112 11.20 -2.87 -0.74
C LEU A 112 11.04 -1.54 0.00
N ALA A 113 12.03 -1.19 0.84
CA ALA A 113 12.03 0.07 1.58
C ALA A 113 12.21 1.28 0.65
N ASP A 114 13.08 1.19 -0.36
CA ASP A 114 13.31 2.28 -1.32
C ASP A 114 12.09 2.48 -2.24
N ARG A 115 11.42 1.39 -2.65
CA ARG A 115 10.15 1.44 -3.41
C ARG A 115 9.08 2.20 -2.63
N ALA A 116 8.87 1.82 -1.36
CA ALA A 116 7.91 2.50 -0.48
C ALA A 116 8.33 3.95 -0.19
N ALA A 117 9.62 4.22 0.02
CA ALA A 117 10.12 5.55 0.25
C ALA A 117 9.94 6.48 -0.96
N LEU A 118 10.13 5.96 -2.19
CA LEU A 118 9.84 6.70 -3.41
C LEU A 118 8.35 7.06 -3.47
N ALA A 119 7.45 6.09 -3.25
CA ALA A 119 6.02 6.32 -3.27
C ALA A 119 5.57 7.37 -2.23
N ASN A 120 6.15 7.34 -1.04
CA ASN A 120 5.84 8.30 0.02
C ASN A 120 6.33 9.74 -0.22
N ARG A 121 7.27 9.94 -1.15
CA ARG A 121 7.74 11.28 -1.55
C ARG A 121 6.83 11.95 -2.58
N VAL A 122 6.03 11.17 -3.29
CA VAL A 122 5.17 11.65 -4.37
C VAL A 122 3.76 11.88 -3.83
N ARG A 123 3.33 13.14 -3.84
CA ARG A 123 1.99 13.51 -3.38
C ARG A 123 0.93 13.28 -4.47
N ASP A 124 -0.31 13.12 -4.06
CA ASP A 124 -1.46 12.98 -4.96
C ASP A 124 -1.25 11.89 -6.01
N SER A 125 -0.74 10.74 -5.58
CA SER A 125 -0.39 9.59 -6.40
C SER A 125 -1.14 8.32 -6.00
N ILE A 126 -1.09 7.32 -6.88
CA ILE A 126 -1.43 5.92 -6.58
C ILE A 126 -0.22 5.04 -6.93
N LEU A 127 -0.09 3.90 -6.26
CA LEU A 127 0.98 2.92 -6.50
C LEU A 127 0.41 1.64 -7.08
N ILE A 128 0.97 1.19 -8.21
CA ILE A 128 0.67 -0.08 -8.85
C ILE A 128 1.94 -0.92 -8.88
N SER A 129 2.03 -1.92 -8.02
CA SER A 129 3.10 -2.91 -8.03
C SER A 129 2.70 -4.07 -8.94
N ILE A 130 3.60 -4.52 -9.81
CA ILE A 130 3.33 -5.49 -10.86
C ILE A 130 4.17 -6.73 -10.61
N HIS A 131 3.51 -7.88 -10.53
CA HIS A 131 4.06 -9.19 -10.22
C HIS A 131 3.42 -10.30 -11.05
N PHE A 132 4.04 -11.48 -11.02
CA PHE A 132 3.53 -12.73 -11.56
C PHE A 132 3.74 -13.84 -10.54
N ASN A 133 2.66 -14.47 -10.16
CA ASN A 133 2.59 -15.39 -9.04
C ASN A 133 3.38 -16.69 -9.26
N GLU A 134 3.79 -17.27 -8.16
CA GLU A 134 4.39 -18.60 -8.11
C GLU A 134 3.64 -19.45 -7.08
N ASP A 135 3.30 -20.69 -7.42
CA ASP A 135 2.68 -21.64 -6.48
C ASP A 135 3.36 -23.01 -6.66
N ASN A 136 3.60 -23.71 -5.57
CA ASN A 136 4.08 -25.10 -5.59
C ASN A 136 3.10 -26.05 -6.30
N ARG A 137 1.85 -25.65 -6.46
CA ARG A 137 0.81 -26.37 -7.20
C ARG A 137 0.73 -25.84 -8.63
N ALA A 138 1.21 -26.62 -9.58
CA ALA A 138 1.17 -26.26 -11.01
C ALA A 138 -0.25 -26.04 -11.58
N VAL A 139 -1.29 -26.39 -10.83
CA VAL A 139 -2.70 -26.15 -11.20
C VAL A 139 -3.20 -24.76 -10.86
N SER A 140 -2.47 -23.99 -10.05
CA SER A 140 -2.85 -22.62 -9.73
C SER A 140 -2.70 -21.74 -10.97
N THR A 141 -3.76 -21.03 -11.34
CA THR A 141 -3.86 -20.18 -12.54
C THR A 141 -4.79 -19.01 -12.31
N GLY A 142 -4.70 -17.98 -13.13
CA GLY A 142 -5.58 -16.81 -13.10
C GLY A 142 -4.93 -15.55 -12.55
N VAL A 143 -5.70 -14.49 -12.44
CA VAL A 143 -5.26 -13.16 -12.03
C VAL A 143 -5.85 -12.77 -10.68
N GLU A 144 -5.08 -12.03 -9.88
CA GLU A 144 -5.53 -11.54 -8.58
C GLU A 144 -4.91 -10.19 -8.26
N THR A 145 -5.60 -9.37 -7.48
CA THR A 145 -5.11 -8.05 -7.09
C THR A 145 -5.14 -7.91 -5.58
N TYR A 146 -4.00 -7.55 -5.01
CA TYR A 146 -3.82 -7.38 -3.58
C TYR A 146 -3.87 -5.91 -3.17
N TYR A 147 -4.44 -5.66 -1.99
CA TYR A 147 -4.37 -4.37 -1.30
C TYR A 147 -4.01 -4.59 0.18
N ALA A 148 -3.39 -3.60 0.80
CA ALA A 148 -3.14 -3.67 2.25
C ALA A 148 -4.42 -3.32 3.01
N ALA A 149 -4.88 -4.20 3.92
CA ALA A 149 -6.04 -3.92 4.76
C ALA A 149 -5.81 -2.65 5.61
N HIS A 150 -4.56 -2.43 6.02
CA HIS A 150 -4.14 -1.26 6.79
C HIS A 150 -2.82 -0.75 6.22
N GLN A 151 -2.75 0.54 5.92
CA GLN A 151 -1.50 1.19 5.53
C GLN A 151 -0.82 1.80 6.75
N ILE A 152 0.51 1.62 6.79
CA ILE A 152 1.34 2.09 7.88
C ILE A 152 1.81 3.50 7.53
N THR A 153 1.12 4.52 7.98
CA THR A 153 1.61 5.89 7.90
C THR A 153 2.81 6.06 8.83
N VAL A 154 4.02 6.06 8.28
CA VAL A 154 5.25 6.37 9.01
C VAL A 154 5.24 7.86 9.33
N GLY A 155 4.53 8.26 10.35
CA GLY A 155 4.32 9.66 10.75
C GLY A 155 4.60 9.99 12.21
N SER A 156 5.07 9.06 13.04
CA SER A 156 5.55 9.43 14.36
C SER A 156 6.76 8.61 14.78
N PHE A 157 7.85 9.33 15.09
CA PHE A 157 9.04 8.81 15.75
C PHE A 157 8.70 8.07 17.08
N VAL A 158 7.56 8.38 17.68
CA VAL A 158 7.01 7.75 18.90
C VAL A 158 6.49 6.33 18.62
N ALA A 159 6.01 6.04 17.41
CA ALA A 159 5.46 4.74 17.04
C ALA A 159 6.50 3.62 16.99
N SER A 160 7.77 3.96 16.73
CA SER A 160 8.87 2.98 16.72
C SER A 160 9.23 2.41 18.10
N TRP A 161 8.86 3.11 19.19
CA TRP A 161 9.19 2.74 20.57
C TRP A 161 8.09 1.92 21.26
N LEU A 162 6.85 1.90 20.74
CA LEU A 162 5.70 1.22 21.32
C LEU A 162 4.91 0.42 20.29
N PRO A 163 5.45 -0.68 19.75
CA PRO A 163 4.85 -1.44 18.64
C PRO A 163 3.42 -1.95 18.93
N PHE A 164 3.08 -2.21 20.19
CA PHE A 164 1.77 -2.74 20.57
C PHE A 164 0.67 -1.66 20.59
N LEU A 165 1.00 -0.41 20.93
CA LEU A 165 0.05 0.72 20.86
C LEU A 165 -0.24 1.12 19.41
N TRP A 166 0.72 0.89 18.55
CA TRP A 166 0.61 1.21 17.13
C TRP A 166 -0.43 0.34 16.41
N ARG A 167 -0.48 -0.96 16.79
CA ARG A 167 -1.46 -1.90 16.24
C ARG A 167 -2.92 -1.51 16.55
N ALA A 168 -3.16 -0.77 17.63
CA ALA A 168 -4.49 -0.30 18.04
C ALA A 168 -4.90 1.04 17.38
N LEU A 169 -3.94 1.85 16.91
CA LEU A 169 -4.19 3.20 16.37
C LEU A 169 -4.26 3.26 14.85
N SER A 170 -3.82 2.20 14.14
CA SER A 170 -3.71 2.16 12.67
C SER A 170 -4.83 1.38 11.98
N GLN A 171 -6.02 1.30 12.56
CA GLN A 171 -7.11 0.46 12.03
C GLN A 171 -8.14 1.24 11.21
N SER A 172 -7.73 2.19 10.39
CA SER A 172 -8.65 2.71 9.37
C SER A 172 -8.65 1.76 8.18
N PRO A 173 -9.82 1.20 7.79
CA PRO A 173 -9.90 0.37 6.59
C PRO A 173 -9.41 1.15 5.37
N ASN A 174 -8.60 0.52 4.54
CA ASN A 174 -8.04 1.15 3.35
C ASN A 174 -8.99 1.04 2.16
N PHE A 175 -10.12 1.75 2.25
CA PHE A 175 -11.18 1.70 1.23
C PHE A 175 -10.69 2.16 -0.16
N GLU A 176 -9.76 3.10 -0.22
CA GLU A 176 -9.27 3.62 -1.50
C GLU A 176 -8.41 2.57 -2.23
N SER A 177 -7.50 1.90 -1.54
CA SER A 177 -6.74 0.79 -2.13
C SER A 177 -7.63 -0.40 -2.50
N GLN A 178 -8.62 -0.71 -1.66
CA GLN A 178 -9.60 -1.76 -1.95
C GLN A 178 -10.42 -1.43 -3.20
N SER A 179 -10.88 -0.18 -3.34
CA SER A 179 -11.62 0.28 -4.52
C SER A 179 -10.77 0.23 -5.78
N LEU A 180 -9.51 0.70 -5.71
CA LEU A 180 -8.56 0.63 -6.81
C LEU A 180 -8.32 -0.83 -7.24
N ALA A 181 -8.12 -1.73 -6.27
CA ALA A 181 -7.95 -3.16 -6.54
C ALA A 181 -9.16 -3.76 -7.27
N GLY A 182 -10.38 -3.39 -6.87
CA GLY A 182 -11.62 -3.85 -7.51
C GLY A 182 -11.68 -3.44 -8.99
N PHE A 183 -11.44 -2.18 -9.32
CA PHE A 183 -11.47 -1.70 -10.71
C PHE A 183 -10.40 -2.38 -11.58
N ILE A 184 -9.20 -2.58 -11.05
CA ILE A 184 -8.12 -3.27 -11.78
C ILE A 184 -8.46 -4.75 -11.97
N GLN A 185 -8.93 -5.43 -10.93
CA GLN A 185 -9.30 -6.85 -11.02
C GLN A 185 -10.40 -7.10 -12.05
N GLU A 186 -11.47 -6.30 -12.02
CA GLU A 186 -12.56 -6.39 -13.01
C GLU A 186 -12.05 -6.21 -14.44
N ALA A 187 -11.17 -5.21 -14.66
CA ALA A 187 -10.60 -4.95 -15.98
C ALA A 187 -9.67 -6.09 -16.44
N LEU A 188 -8.85 -6.65 -15.52
CA LEU A 188 -7.98 -7.79 -15.81
C LEU A 188 -8.79 -8.99 -16.30
N VAL A 189 -9.83 -9.38 -15.56
CA VAL A 189 -10.69 -10.51 -15.92
C VAL A 189 -11.39 -10.26 -17.25
N ALA A 190 -11.93 -9.05 -17.46
CA ALA A 190 -12.66 -8.71 -18.67
C ALA A 190 -11.80 -8.79 -19.93
N ARG A 191 -10.54 -8.30 -19.88
CA ARG A 191 -9.64 -8.28 -21.04
C ARG A 191 -8.92 -9.60 -21.25
N THR A 192 -8.29 -10.13 -20.23
CA THR A 192 -7.43 -11.31 -20.35
C THR A 192 -8.22 -12.62 -20.41
N ARG A 193 -9.49 -12.60 -19.99
CA ARG A 193 -10.33 -13.79 -19.81
C ARG A 193 -9.68 -14.86 -18.91
N ALA A 194 -8.76 -14.44 -18.06
CA ALA A 194 -8.13 -15.30 -17.08
C ALA A 194 -9.14 -15.65 -15.97
N ILE A 195 -8.85 -16.73 -15.23
CA ILE A 195 -9.64 -17.10 -14.07
C ILE A 195 -9.58 -15.98 -13.05
N ASP A 196 -10.75 -15.52 -12.59
CA ASP A 196 -10.86 -14.50 -11.56
C ASP A 196 -10.59 -15.12 -10.18
N ARG A 197 -9.48 -14.68 -9.56
CA ARG A 197 -9.14 -15.07 -8.18
C ARG A 197 -9.52 -13.98 -7.18
N GLY A 198 -10.09 -12.88 -7.65
CA GLY A 198 -10.62 -11.77 -6.87
C GLY A 198 -9.55 -10.84 -6.29
N THR A 199 -10.05 -9.89 -5.51
CA THR A 199 -9.21 -9.00 -4.71
C THR A 199 -8.95 -9.61 -3.33
N LYS A 200 -7.74 -9.40 -2.78
CA LYS A 200 -7.31 -9.98 -1.51
C LYS A 200 -6.62 -8.95 -0.63
N ALA A 201 -6.95 -8.98 0.65
CA ALA A 201 -6.23 -8.21 1.65
C ALA A 201 -4.94 -8.94 2.05
N SER A 202 -3.78 -8.30 1.85
CA SER A 202 -2.48 -8.84 2.26
C SER A 202 -1.51 -7.72 2.63
N GLN A 203 -0.70 -7.93 3.66
CA GLN A 203 0.23 -6.93 4.16
C GLN A 203 1.61 -7.03 3.47
N PHE A 204 1.63 -7.08 2.14
CA PHE A 204 2.88 -6.98 1.40
C PHE A 204 3.57 -5.65 1.69
N PHE A 205 4.87 -5.69 1.94
CA PHE A 205 5.63 -4.54 2.44
C PHE A 205 5.42 -3.28 1.60
N VAL A 206 5.53 -3.39 0.28
CA VAL A 206 5.47 -2.24 -0.63
C VAL A 206 4.12 -1.53 -0.57
N ILE A 207 3.00 -2.27 -0.55
CA ILE A 207 1.66 -1.67 -0.52
C ILE A 207 1.17 -1.32 0.88
N ALA A 208 1.78 -1.90 1.93
CA ALA A 208 1.42 -1.64 3.31
C ALA A 208 2.16 -0.43 3.91
N ASN A 209 3.37 -0.10 3.40
CA ASN A 209 4.23 0.95 3.95
C ASN A 209 4.21 2.24 3.12
N VAL A 210 3.08 2.52 2.47
CA VAL A 210 2.87 3.75 1.69
C VAL A 210 1.63 4.50 2.17
N THR A 211 1.58 5.80 1.87
CA THR A 211 0.49 6.70 2.30
C THR A 211 -0.55 6.94 1.20
N CYS A 212 -0.24 6.59 -0.03
CA CYS A 212 -1.15 6.69 -1.17
C CYS A 212 -1.95 5.39 -1.36
N PRO A 213 -3.08 5.41 -2.08
CA PRO A 213 -3.75 4.18 -2.50
C PRO A 213 -2.78 3.28 -3.27
N ALA A 214 -2.70 2.00 -2.89
CA ALA A 214 -1.68 1.09 -3.40
C ALA A 214 -2.23 -0.32 -3.59
N VAL A 215 -1.85 -0.94 -4.70
CA VAL A 215 -2.20 -2.33 -5.04
C VAL A 215 -1.00 -3.08 -5.57
N LEU A 216 -1.04 -4.41 -5.44
CA LEU A 216 -0.13 -5.34 -6.08
C LEU A 216 -0.95 -6.25 -7.01
N VAL A 217 -0.58 -6.25 -8.27
CA VAL A 217 -1.25 -7.00 -9.34
C VAL A 217 -0.45 -8.25 -9.64
N GLU A 218 -1.11 -9.40 -9.58
CA GLU A 218 -0.59 -10.69 -10.02
C GLU A 218 -1.21 -11.04 -11.38
N GLY A 219 -0.45 -10.85 -12.44
CA GLY A 219 -0.93 -10.97 -13.82
C GLY A 219 -1.02 -12.41 -14.35
N GLY A 220 -0.83 -13.42 -13.51
CA GLY A 220 -0.83 -14.85 -13.86
C GLY A 220 0.18 -15.63 -13.03
N PHE A 221 0.21 -16.96 -13.21
CA PHE A 221 1.11 -17.86 -12.49
C PHE A 221 2.22 -18.38 -13.41
N LEU A 222 3.47 -18.04 -13.12
CA LEU A 222 4.62 -18.53 -13.89
C LEU A 222 4.80 -20.05 -13.80
N THR A 223 4.35 -20.67 -12.71
CA THR A 223 4.41 -22.12 -12.51
C THR A 223 3.31 -22.89 -13.25
N ASN A 224 2.30 -22.20 -13.80
CA ASN A 224 1.23 -22.80 -14.58
C ASN A 224 1.56 -22.82 -16.07
N LYS A 225 1.41 -24.00 -16.72
CA LYS A 225 1.77 -24.18 -18.14
C LYS A 225 0.96 -23.32 -19.10
N GLU A 226 -0.32 -23.06 -18.80
CA GLU A 226 -1.19 -22.24 -19.65
C GLU A 226 -0.87 -20.76 -19.45
N ASP A 227 -0.71 -20.31 -18.20
CA ASP A 227 -0.41 -18.92 -17.90
C ASP A 227 0.97 -18.53 -18.44
N ILE A 228 2.01 -19.37 -18.25
CA ILE A 228 3.34 -19.08 -18.78
C ILE A 228 3.35 -19.02 -20.32
N SER A 229 2.59 -19.89 -20.99
CA SER A 229 2.45 -19.84 -22.44
C SER A 229 1.81 -18.55 -22.92
N LYS A 230 0.79 -18.06 -22.22
CA LYS A 230 0.14 -16.75 -22.49
C LYS A 230 1.10 -15.60 -22.22
N LEU A 231 1.80 -15.63 -21.06
CA LEU A 231 2.76 -14.59 -20.66
C LEU A 231 3.97 -14.49 -21.62
N ALA A 232 4.32 -15.55 -22.33
CA ALA A 232 5.31 -15.51 -23.39
C ALA A 232 4.87 -14.63 -24.59
N SER A 233 3.55 -14.49 -24.83
CA SER A 233 3.01 -13.65 -25.89
C SER A 233 3.06 -12.17 -25.54
N GLU A 234 3.57 -11.35 -26.46
CA GLU A 234 3.55 -9.89 -26.30
C GLU A 234 2.12 -9.33 -26.27
N ASP A 235 1.22 -9.89 -27.07
CA ASP A 235 -0.18 -9.48 -27.12
C ASP A 235 -0.87 -9.68 -25.76
N TYR A 236 -0.60 -10.81 -25.10
CA TYR A 236 -1.21 -11.06 -23.80
C TYR A 236 -0.67 -10.12 -22.71
N ARG A 237 0.62 -9.77 -22.75
CA ARG A 237 1.19 -8.76 -21.87
C ARG A 237 0.63 -7.36 -22.15
N GLU A 238 0.33 -7.05 -23.41
CA GLU A 238 -0.37 -5.81 -23.78
C GLU A 238 -1.80 -5.80 -23.23
N GLU A 239 -2.54 -6.92 -23.28
CA GLU A 239 -3.88 -7.02 -22.67
C GLU A 239 -3.83 -6.83 -21.15
N ILE A 240 -2.83 -7.36 -20.46
CA ILE A 240 -2.63 -7.10 -19.02
C ILE A 240 -2.38 -5.61 -18.77
N ALA A 241 -1.50 -4.99 -19.56
CA ALA A 241 -1.18 -3.57 -19.41
C ALA A 241 -2.39 -2.69 -19.69
N ALA A 242 -3.15 -2.99 -20.74
CA ALA A 242 -4.37 -2.27 -21.08
C ALA A 242 -5.46 -2.45 -20.01
N ALA A 243 -5.56 -3.64 -19.41
CA ALA A 243 -6.48 -3.88 -18.30
C ALA A 243 -6.14 -3.03 -17.07
N VAL A 244 -4.86 -2.98 -16.69
CA VAL A 244 -4.42 -2.14 -15.58
C VAL A 244 -4.70 -0.67 -15.86
N ASN A 245 -4.41 -0.19 -17.09
CA ASN A 245 -4.73 1.18 -17.52
C ASN A 245 -6.23 1.47 -17.41
N ASP A 246 -7.11 0.60 -17.93
CA ASP A 246 -8.56 0.76 -17.85
C ASP A 246 -9.04 0.82 -16.39
N GLY A 247 -8.52 -0.05 -15.52
CA GLY A 247 -8.85 -0.05 -14.10
C GLY A 247 -8.48 1.27 -13.42
N ILE A 248 -7.30 1.81 -13.73
CA ILE A 248 -6.84 3.12 -13.24
C ILE A 248 -7.76 4.25 -13.70
N LEU A 249 -8.13 4.26 -14.98
CA LEU A 249 -9.03 5.28 -15.54
C LEU A 249 -10.42 5.23 -14.90
N ARG A 250 -11.00 4.05 -14.72
CA ARG A 250 -12.28 3.86 -14.04
C ARG A 250 -12.23 4.32 -12.58
N TYR A 251 -11.16 4.00 -11.87
CA TYR A 251 -10.95 4.48 -10.50
C TYR A 251 -10.89 6.01 -10.44
N ARG A 252 -10.12 6.66 -11.34
CA ARG A 252 -10.02 8.12 -11.45
C ARG A 252 -11.39 8.76 -11.68
N ASP A 253 -12.19 8.19 -12.55
CA ASP A 253 -13.51 8.73 -12.88
C ASP A 253 -14.49 8.53 -11.72
N ALA A 254 -14.42 7.43 -10.99
CA ALA A 254 -15.19 7.21 -9.76
C ALA A 254 -14.83 8.25 -8.67
N LEU A 255 -13.55 8.61 -8.53
CA LEU A 255 -13.13 9.69 -7.62
C LEU A 255 -13.70 11.05 -8.01
N LYS A 256 -13.68 11.40 -9.31
CA LYS A 256 -14.27 12.65 -9.82
C LYS A 256 -15.78 12.72 -9.53
N GLN A 257 -16.51 11.61 -9.77
CA GLN A 257 -17.94 11.54 -9.49
C GLN A 257 -18.26 11.73 -8.01
N ARG A 258 -17.49 11.12 -7.10
CA ARG A 258 -17.64 11.33 -5.65
C ARG A 258 -17.43 12.79 -5.27
N GLN A 259 -16.46 13.48 -5.87
CA GLN A 259 -16.22 14.91 -5.62
C GLN A 259 -17.38 15.80 -6.07
N SER A 260 -17.91 15.57 -7.28
CA SER A 260 -19.03 16.35 -7.81
C SER A 260 -20.30 16.17 -6.96
N THR A 261 -20.56 14.95 -6.47
CA THR A 261 -21.72 14.68 -5.61
C THR A 261 -21.63 15.41 -4.28
N ILE A 262 -20.44 15.45 -3.66
CA ILE A 262 -20.24 16.15 -2.38
C ILE A 262 -20.35 17.67 -2.57
N ALA A 263 -19.84 18.23 -3.67
CA ALA A 263 -19.94 19.66 -3.97
C ALA A 263 -21.41 20.13 -4.16
N VAL A 264 -22.27 19.26 -4.69
CA VAL A 264 -23.71 19.58 -4.89
C VAL A 264 -24.50 19.49 -3.57
N THR A 265 -24.07 18.66 -2.62
CA THR A 265 -24.78 18.45 -1.33
C THR A 265 -24.36 19.42 -0.22
N ASP A 266 -23.37 20.32 -0.44
CA ASP A 266 -22.99 21.35 0.52
C ASP A 266 -23.66 22.72 0.18
N PRO A 267 -24.78 23.11 0.86
CA PRO A 267 -25.54 24.31 0.51
C PRO A 267 -24.93 25.63 1.05
N LYS A 268 -23.67 25.64 1.51
CA LYS A 268 -23.02 26.78 2.15
C LYS A 268 -22.03 27.56 1.28
N GLN A 269 -22.14 27.48 -0.05
CA GLN A 269 -21.36 28.34 -0.97
C GLN A 269 -22.28 29.20 -1.85
N HIS A 270 -23.21 29.93 -1.22
CA HIS A 270 -23.87 31.10 -1.83
C HIS A 270 -24.10 32.18 -0.79
#